data_b374350cd014d1aca17db331c2051c1b
#
_entry.id   b374350cd014d1aca17db331c2051c1b
#
_cell.length_a   1.000
_cell.length_b   1.000
_cell.length_c   1.000
_cell.angle_alpha   90.00
_cell.angle_beta   90.00
_cell.angle_gamma   90.00
#
_symmetry.space_group_name_H-M   'P 1'
#
loop_
_entity.id
_entity.type
_entity.pdbx_description
1 polymer ?
#
loop_
_entity_poly.entity_id
_entity_poly.type
_entity_poly.pdbx_seq_one_letter_code
_entity_poly.pdbx_strand_id
1 'polypeptide(L)'
;MNTEKAERFWNRLSLPRQFILAGSVVMFVAMVLVGSWVSKRIEQAAVQNFAIIAANYVESFIAPITQDLAEGDTLSPPAKQAMIEVFSTTALNERIVSYKIWKEGGLIVHASDPSLIGKVFEPSEDLQAAWTGKFAASLDNHVDAEDASEASLGISLLEVYSPIHEVFSGRIIAVAEFYERADPLVAELRSARRNSWLVVGSAFLASGLLLAGIVQAGGRTIQEQRQRLQTQLAQSEHLAEQNIALRRKAITANLRATAQLEQTIRHVGSDLHDGPAQHLFRWPP
;
A
#
# COMPACT_ATOMS: atom_id res chain seq x y z
N MET A 1 1.89 -25.13 -17.58
CA MET A 1 2.54 -24.68 -18.83
C MET A 1 3.03 -23.20 -18.81
N ASN A 2 2.82 -22.45 -17.72
CA ASN A 2 3.23 -21.03 -17.66
C ASN A 2 4.52 -20.73 -16.86
N THR A 3 4.97 -21.63 -15.99
CA THR A 3 6.14 -21.40 -15.12
C THR A 3 7.46 -21.38 -15.89
N GLU A 4 7.69 -22.31 -16.80
CA GLU A 4 8.92 -22.36 -17.61
C GLU A 4 9.10 -21.15 -18.54
N LYS A 5 8.01 -20.59 -19.09
CA LYS A 5 8.08 -19.36 -19.90
C LYS A 5 8.42 -18.15 -19.07
N ALA A 6 7.89 -18.08 -17.83
CA ALA A 6 8.19 -17.01 -16.88
C ALA A 6 9.65 -17.06 -16.43
N GLU A 7 10.20 -18.24 -16.11
CA GLU A 7 11.61 -18.41 -15.74
C GLU A 7 12.56 -18.03 -16.88
N ARG A 8 12.26 -18.43 -18.13
CA ARG A 8 13.07 -18.05 -19.30
C ARG A 8 13.03 -16.56 -19.57
N PHE A 9 11.91 -15.90 -19.37
CA PHE A 9 11.78 -14.44 -19.48
C PHE A 9 12.59 -13.74 -18.40
N TRP A 10 12.46 -14.20 -17.14
CA TRP A 10 13.14 -13.64 -15.98
C TRP A 10 14.65 -13.71 -16.11
N ASN A 11 15.19 -14.86 -16.54
CA ASN A 11 16.62 -15.08 -16.70
C ASN A 11 17.27 -14.31 -17.88
N ARG A 12 16.44 -13.76 -18.79
CA ARG A 12 16.93 -12.89 -19.88
C ARG A 12 17.07 -11.42 -19.49
N LEU A 13 16.51 -11.03 -18.36
CA LEU A 13 16.56 -9.66 -17.89
C LEU A 13 17.86 -9.42 -17.10
N SER A 14 18.46 -8.22 -17.28
CA SER A 14 19.56 -7.79 -16.43
C SER A 14 19.08 -7.65 -14.97
N LEU A 15 19.97 -7.90 -14.00
CA LEU A 15 19.67 -7.77 -12.57
C LEU A 15 18.95 -6.45 -12.19
N PRO A 16 19.37 -5.27 -12.68
CA PRO A 16 18.63 -4.03 -12.41
C PRO A 16 17.19 -4.05 -12.90
N ARG A 17 16.92 -4.66 -14.07
CA ARG A 17 15.56 -4.76 -14.60
C ARG A 17 14.69 -5.73 -13.81
N GLN A 18 15.25 -6.85 -13.36
CA GLN A 18 14.54 -7.78 -12.46
C GLN A 18 14.14 -7.09 -11.16
N PHE A 19 15.06 -6.31 -10.57
CA PHE A 19 14.80 -5.57 -9.35
C PHE A 19 13.72 -4.51 -9.52
N ILE A 20 13.76 -3.74 -10.62
CA ILE A 20 12.74 -2.74 -10.92
C ILE A 20 11.38 -3.40 -11.11
N LEU A 21 11.29 -4.50 -11.85
CA LEU A 21 10.02 -5.21 -12.06
C LEU A 21 9.45 -5.76 -10.75
N ALA A 22 10.26 -6.47 -9.96
CA ALA A 22 9.82 -7.00 -8.67
C ALA A 22 9.39 -5.87 -7.73
N GLY A 23 10.19 -4.81 -7.63
CA GLY A 23 9.89 -3.62 -6.84
C GLY A 23 8.60 -2.93 -7.28
N SER A 24 8.38 -2.81 -8.60
CA SER A 24 7.14 -2.21 -9.14
C SER A 24 5.90 -3.01 -8.76
N VAL A 25 5.96 -4.34 -8.77
CA VAL A 25 4.85 -5.19 -8.34
C VAL A 25 4.55 -5.00 -6.85
N VAL A 26 5.58 -5.02 -6.01
CA VAL A 26 5.43 -4.80 -4.56
C VAL A 26 4.85 -3.41 -4.28
N MET A 27 5.38 -2.38 -4.94
CA MET A 27 4.89 -1.01 -4.82
C MET A 27 3.43 -0.87 -5.27
N PHE A 28 3.04 -1.52 -6.36
CA PHE A 28 1.66 -1.51 -6.84
C PHE A 28 0.71 -2.17 -5.85
N VAL A 29 1.06 -3.34 -5.32
CA VAL A 29 0.26 -4.03 -4.29
C VAL A 29 0.14 -3.16 -3.04
N ALA A 30 1.24 -2.57 -2.56
CA ALA A 30 1.23 -1.67 -1.42
C ALA A 30 0.35 -0.43 -1.66
N MET A 31 0.43 0.17 -2.86
CA MET A 31 -0.42 1.30 -3.26
C MET A 31 -1.91 0.95 -3.20
N VAL A 32 -2.29 -0.24 -3.73
CA VAL A 32 -3.69 -0.69 -3.70
C VAL A 32 -4.17 -0.93 -2.28
N LEU A 33 -3.35 -1.57 -1.43
CA LEU A 33 -3.69 -1.83 -0.03
C LEU A 33 -3.87 -0.52 0.76
N VAL A 34 -2.89 0.39 0.66
CA VAL A 34 -2.95 1.70 1.36
C VAL A 34 -4.11 2.54 0.84
N GLY A 35 -4.28 2.65 -0.48
CA GLY A 35 -5.37 3.42 -1.09
C GLY A 35 -6.75 2.90 -0.69
N SER A 36 -6.94 1.59 -0.68
CA SER A 36 -8.19 0.96 -0.25
C SER A 36 -8.45 1.18 1.25
N TRP A 37 -7.41 1.04 2.08
CA TRP A 37 -7.52 1.27 3.51
C TRP A 37 -7.88 2.73 3.84
N VAL A 38 -7.20 3.69 3.21
CA VAL A 38 -7.49 5.13 3.37
C VAL A 38 -8.92 5.44 2.92
N SER A 39 -9.35 4.91 1.76
CA SER A 39 -10.71 5.12 1.26
C SER A 39 -11.78 4.61 2.24
N LYS A 40 -11.58 3.40 2.79
CA LYS A 40 -12.47 2.85 3.83
C LYS A 40 -12.51 3.72 5.09
N ARG A 41 -11.36 4.24 5.52
CA ARG A 41 -11.30 5.11 6.71
C ARG A 41 -12.02 6.43 6.51
N ILE A 42 -11.90 7.04 5.32
CA ILE A 42 -12.63 8.27 4.98
C ILE A 42 -14.14 8.01 5.03
N GLU A 43 -14.62 6.92 4.42
CA GLU A 43 -16.02 6.54 4.40
C GLU A 43 -16.56 6.32 5.82
N GLN A 44 -15.89 5.51 6.63
CA GLN A 44 -16.26 5.26 8.01
C GLN A 44 -16.32 6.54 8.86
N ALA A 45 -15.32 7.42 8.72
CA ALA A 45 -15.29 8.68 9.46
C ALA A 45 -16.44 9.62 9.06
N ALA A 46 -16.78 9.69 7.75
CA ALA A 46 -17.88 10.50 7.27
C ALA A 46 -19.22 9.97 7.77
N VAL A 47 -19.49 8.68 7.60
CA VAL A 47 -20.72 8.03 8.09
C VAL A 47 -20.89 8.22 9.60
N GLN A 48 -19.80 8.04 10.36
CA GLN A 48 -19.84 8.23 11.81
C GLN A 48 -20.14 9.68 12.23
N ASN A 49 -19.58 10.66 11.51
CA ASN A 49 -19.91 12.08 11.75
C ASN A 49 -21.39 12.38 11.48
N PHE A 50 -21.96 11.81 10.42
CA PHE A 50 -23.39 11.98 10.15
C PHE A 50 -24.26 11.32 11.23
N ALA A 51 -23.89 10.13 11.71
CA ALA A 51 -24.58 9.48 12.81
C ALA A 51 -24.59 10.32 14.08
N ILE A 52 -23.49 10.97 14.44
CA ILE A 52 -23.40 11.86 15.60
C ILE A 52 -24.33 13.08 15.43
N ILE A 53 -24.37 13.67 14.23
CA ILE A 53 -25.26 14.81 13.96
C ILE A 53 -26.72 14.36 14.09
N ALA A 54 -27.09 13.23 13.50
CA ALA A 54 -28.44 12.67 13.61
C ALA A 54 -28.82 12.36 15.06
N ALA A 55 -27.89 11.77 15.85
CA ALA A 55 -28.09 11.51 17.27
C ALA A 55 -28.42 12.77 18.07
N ASN A 56 -27.69 13.86 17.81
CA ASN A 56 -27.99 15.15 18.44
C ASN A 56 -29.38 15.70 18.08
N TYR A 57 -29.85 15.46 16.86
CA TYR A 57 -31.23 15.79 16.48
C TYR A 57 -32.25 14.94 17.25
N VAL A 58 -32.01 13.65 17.37
CA VAL A 58 -32.88 12.76 18.15
C VAL A 58 -33.00 13.24 19.58
N GLU A 59 -31.86 13.48 20.22
CA GLU A 59 -31.83 13.87 21.63
C GLU A 59 -32.47 15.24 21.87
N SER A 60 -32.27 16.19 20.93
CA SER A 60 -32.78 17.55 21.09
C SER A 60 -34.26 17.72 20.75
N PHE A 61 -34.77 16.99 19.77
CA PHE A 61 -36.11 17.20 19.22
C PHE A 61 -37.03 15.99 19.38
N ILE A 62 -36.55 14.78 19.22
CA ILE A 62 -37.36 13.57 19.21
C ILE A 62 -37.55 13.01 20.61
N ALA A 63 -36.46 12.92 21.40
CA ALA A 63 -36.53 12.36 22.77
C ALA A 63 -37.53 13.07 23.66
N PRO A 64 -37.65 14.44 23.69
CA PRO A 64 -38.66 15.10 24.50
C PRO A 64 -40.11 14.79 24.11
N ILE A 65 -40.35 14.54 22.83
CA ILE A 65 -41.71 14.28 22.29
C ILE A 65 -42.13 12.82 22.54
N THR A 66 -41.14 11.89 22.64
CA THR A 66 -41.41 10.45 22.70
C THR A 66 -41.35 9.87 24.11
N GLN A 67 -41.34 10.70 25.16
CA GLN A 67 -41.26 10.25 26.55
C GLN A 67 -42.45 9.35 26.99
N ASP A 68 -43.59 9.47 26.35
CA ASP A 68 -44.73 8.57 26.59
C ASP A 68 -44.38 7.09 26.39
N LEU A 69 -43.36 6.82 25.59
CA LEU A 69 -42.86 5.46 25.33
C LEU A 69 -42.13 4.85 26.55
N ALA A 70 -41.87 5.63 27.61
CA ALA A 70 -41.33 5.08 28.85
C ALA A 70 -42.35 4.23 29.57
N GLU A 71 -43.63 4.54 29.45
CA GLU A 71 -44.76 3.89 30.16
C GLU A 71 -45.62 2.99 29.24
N GLY A 72 -45.51 3.14 27.90
CA GLY A 72 -46.37 2.40 26.96
C GLY A 72 -45.73 2.16 25.61
N ASP A 73 -46.48 1.52 24.72
CA ASP A 73 -46.07 1.19 23.36
C ASP A 73 -46.78 2.06 22.31
N THR A 74 -47.35 3.19 22.72
CA THR A 74 -48.03 4.12 21.83
C THR A 74 -47.73 5.56 22.20
N LEU A 75 -47.54 6.40 21.22
CA LEU A 75 -47.47 7.86 21.40
C LEU A 75 -48.84 8.45 21.65
N SER A 76 -48.91 9.42 22.57
CA SER A 76 -50.13 10.22 22.79
C SER A 76 -50.49 11.05 21.52
N PRO A 77 -51.75 11.44 21.35
CA PRO A 77 -52.14 12.28 20.21
C PRO A 77 -51.35 13.59 20.08
N PRO A 78 -51.04 14.32 21.16
CA PRO A 78 -50.16 15.49 21.07
C PRO A 78 -48.74 15.15 20.61
N ALA A 79 -48.16 14.04 21.09
CA ALA A 79 -46.82 13.60 20.69
C ALA A 79 -46.80 13.22 19.19
N LYS A 80 -47.81 12.51 18.70
CA LYS A 80 -47.91 12.18 17.26
C LYS A 80 -48.00 13.45 16.41
N GLN A 81 -48.79 14.46 16.83
CA GLN A 81 -48.89 15.71 16.12
C GLN A 81 -47.58 16.48 16.11
N ALA A 82 -46.87 16.53 17.24
CA ALA A 82 -45.55 17.17 17.36
C ALA A 82 -44.49 16.48 16.48
N MET A 83 -44.50 15.14 16.39
CA MET A 83 -43.65 14.40 15.48
C MET A 83 -43.88 14.79 14.01
N ILE A 84 -45.12 14.82 13.58
CA ILE A 84 -45.51 15.25 12.23
C ILE A 84 -45.02 16.67 11.96
N GLU A 85 -45.20 17.59 12.92
CA GLU A 85 -44.77 18.98 12.78
C GLU A 85 -43.25 19.12 12.68
N VAL A 86 -42.47 18.41 13.50
CA VAL A 86 -41.03 18.42 13.45
C VAL A 86 -40.51 17.95 12.09
N PHE A 87 -41.05 16.89 11.55
CA PHE A 87 -40.59 16.34 10.27
C PHE A 87 -41.18 17.07 9.04
N SER A 88 -42.30 17.81 9.16
CA SER A 88 -42.89 18.51 8.05
C SER A 88 -42.50 19.99 7.91
N THR A 89 -42.15 20.66 9.03
CA THR A 89 -41.97 22.11 9.08
C THR A 89 -40.55 22.58 9.28
N THR A 90 -39.63 21.67 9.68
CA THR A 90 -38.22 22.03 9.92
C THR A 90 -37.33 21.75 8.72
N ALA A 91 -36.11 22.21 8.77
CA ALA A 91 -35.06 21.86 7.80
C ALA A 91 -34.81 20.35 7.67
N LEU A 92 -35.35 19.55 8.59
CA LEU A 92 -35.28 18.07 8.54
C LEU A 92 -36.14 17.52 7.37
N ASN A 93 -37.21 18.18 6.98
CA ASN A 93 -38.05 17.73 5.86
C ASN A 93 -37.30 17.65 4.52
N GLU A 94 -36.27 18.48 4.31
CA GLU A 94 -35.46 18.45 3.09
C GLU A 94 -34.43 17.32 3.10
N ARG A 95 -34.04 16.87 4.30
CA ARG A 95 -32.96 15.90 4.51
C ARG A 95 -33.48 14.49 4.80
N ILE A 96 -34.47 14.37 5.70
CA ILE A 96 -35.02 13.09 6.14
C ILE A 96 -36.17 12.70 5.20
N VAL A 97 -36.00 11.56 4.55
CA VAL A 97 -36.99 11.02 3.59
C VAL A 97 -38.05 10.19 4.33
N SER A 98 -37.62 9.43 5.32
CA SER A 98 -38.49 8.57 6.10
C SER A 98 -37.93 8.38 7.51
N TYR A 99 -38.81 8.01 8.46
CA TYR A 99 -38.38 7.64 9.82
C TYR A 99 -39.27 6.55 10.39
N LYS A 100 -38.73 5.79 11.33
CA LYS A 100 -39.45 4.80 12.14
C LYS A 100 -38.99 4.91 13.60
N ILE A 101 -39.93 4.70 14.52
CA ILE A 101 -39.65 4.65 15.96
C ILE A 101 -39.93 3.22 16.43
N TRP A 102 -38.91 2.59 16.95
CA TRP A 102 -38.91 1.20 17.33
C TRP A 102 -38.98 1.03 18.85
N LYS A 103 -39.75 0.04 19.28
CA LYS A 103 -39.70 -0.52 20.64
C LYS A 103 -38.86 -1.80 20.64
N GLU A 104 -38.47 -2.20 21.82
CA GLU A 104 -37.75 -3.46 22.01
C GLU A 104 -38.54 -4.64 21.42
N GLY A 105 -37.83 -5.57 20.78
CA GLY A 105 -38.46 -6.69 20.07
C GLY A 105 -38.96 -6.41 18.67
N GLY A 106 -38.62 -5.23 18.08
CA GLY A 106 -38.90 -4.94 16.66
C GLY A 106 -40.31 -4.40 16.38
N LEU A 107 -41.01 -3.87 17.38
CA LEU A 107 -42.31 -3.23 17.21
C LEU A 107 -42.15 -1.79 16.71
N ILE A 108 -42.78 -1.44 15.58
CA ILE A 108 -42.86 -0.05 15.09
C ILE A 108 -44.04 0.66 15.77
N VAL A 109 -43.74 1.67 16.62
CA VAL A 109 -44.75 2.43 17.34
C VAL A 109 -45.16 3.70 16.59
N HIS A 110 -44.27 4.21 15.73
CA HIS A 110 -44.57 5.35 14.85
C HIS A 110 -43.68 5.33 13.63
N ALA A 111 -44.18 5.78 12.47
CA ALA A 111 -43.40 5.82 11.23
C ALA A 111 -44.00 6.86 10.25
N SER A 112 -43.17 7.27 9.28
CA SER A 112 -43.61 8.08 8.13
C SER A 112 -44.67 7.38 7.29
N ASP A 113 -44.53 6.05 7.13
CA ASP A 113 -45.59 5.22 6.52
C ASP A 113 -46.52 4.66 7.62
N PRO A 114 -47.79 5.15 7.68
CA PRO A 114 -48.73 4.67 8.69
C PRO A 114 -49.05 3.18 8.60
N SER A 115 -48.80 2.55 7.43
CA SER A 115 -49.07 1.12 7.25
C SER A 115 -48.14 0.20 8.05
N LEU A 116 -47.01 0.71 8.50
CA LEU A 116 -45.98 -0.01 9.29
C LEU A 116 -46.28 0.03 10.79
N ILE A 117 -47.09 0.99 11.24
CA ILE A 117 -47.37 1.20 12.68
C ILE A 117 -48.11 -0.01 13.26
N GLY A 118 -47.56 -0.53 14.38
CA GLY A 118 -48.09 -1.69 15.07
C GLY A 118 -47.62 -3.04 14.50
N LYS A 119 -46.80 -3.05 13.46
CA LYS A 119 -46.18 -4.28 12.95
C LYS A 119 -44.91 -4.57 13.71
N VAL A 120 -44.55 -5.86 13.74
CA VAL A 120 -43.34 -6.35 14.35
C VAL A 120 -42.46 -6.99 13.27
N PHE A 121 -41.22 -6.58 13.21
CA PHE A 121 -40.21 -7.11 12.29
C PHE A 121 -39.04 -7.69 13.07
N GLU A 122 -38.22 -8.52 12.44
CA GLU A 122 -37.01 -9.06 13.03
C GLU A 122 -35.97 -7.93 13.15
N PRO A 123 -35.42 -7.67 14.37
CA PRO A 123 -34.47 -6.56 14.55
C PRO A 123 -33.17 -6.79 13.78
N SER A 124 -32.79 -5.81 12.95
CA SER A 124 -31.50 -5.77 12.25
C SER A 124 -30.33 -5.69 13.24
N GLU A 125 -29.10 -5.99 12.78
CA GLU A 125 -27.89 -5.86 13.62
C GLU A 125 -27.70 -4.42 14.12
N ASP A 126 -27.99 -3.42 13.28
CA ASP A 126 -27.88 -2.00 13.61
C ASP A 126 -28.95 -1.56 14.63
N LEU A 127 -30.18 -2.05 14.51
CA LEU A 127 -31.23 -1.84 15.51
C LEU A 127 -30.85 -2.47 16.86
N GLN A 128 -30.31 -3.68 16.85
CA GLN A 128 -29.82 -4.34 18.07
C GLN A 128 -28.65 -3.58 18.71
N ALA A 129 -27.71 -3.07 17.89
CA ALA A 129 -26.62 -2.24 18.39
C ALA A 129 -27.12 -0.96 19.04
N ALA A 130 -28.16 -0.32 18.48
CA ALA A 130 -28.77 0.88 19.06
C ALA A 130 -29.40 0.61 20.41
N TRP A 131 -30.00 -0.55 20.65
CA TRP A 131 -30.51 -0.96 21.97
C TRP A 131 -29.40 -1.15 23.02
N THR A 132 -28.12 -1.25 22.60
CA THR A 132 -26.97 -1.23 23.54
C THR A 132 -26.43 0.18 23.82
N GLY A 133 -27.09 1.23 23.31
CA GLY A 133 -26.67 2.62 23.47
C GLY A 133 -25.66 3.11 22.41
N LYS A 134 -25.44 2.36 21.35
CA LYS A 134 -24.56 2.73 20.26
C LYS A 134 -25.35 3.40 19.14
N PHE A 135 -24.76 4.40 18.52
CA PHE A 135 -25.27 4.93 17.25
C PHE A 135 -24.80 4.00 16.13
N ALA A 136 -25.70 3.60 15.26
CA ALA A 136 -25.36 2.88 14.04
C ALA A 136 -25.75 3.74 12.83
N ALA A 137 -24.93 3.73 11.80
CA ALA A 137 -25.25 4.34 10.52
C ALA A 137 -24.64 3.54 9.40
N SER A 138 -25.42 3.27 8.37
CA SER A 138 -24.98 2.56 7.17
C SER A 138 -25.39 3.29 5.89
N LEU A 139 -24.50 3.26 4.91
CA LEU A 139 -24.74 3.77 3.56
C LEU A 139 -25.08 2.59 2.65
N ASP A 140 -25.97 1.74 3.09
CA ASP A 140 -26.19 0.47 2.43
C ASP A 140 -27.57 0.39 1.81
N ASN A 141 -27.64 -0.21 0.63
CA ASN A 141 -28.86 -0.51 -0.09
C ASN A 141 -29.47 -1.85 0.37
N HIS A 142 -29.31 -2.21 1.65
CA HIS A 142 -29.99 -3.39 2.18
C HIS A 142 -31.48 -3.12 2.21
N VAL A 143 -32.21 -3.93 1.47
CA VAL A 143 -33.66 -3.88 1.39
C VAL A 143 -34.18 -4.89 2.40
N ASP A 144 -34.32 -4.46 3.64
CA ASP A 144 -35.08 -5.23 4.62
C ASP A 144 -36.57 -5.20 4.29
N ALA A 145 -37.35 -6.11 4.85
CA ALA A 145 -38.77 -6.26 4.48
C ALA A 145 -39.60 -5.00 4.81
N GLU A 146 -39.15 -4.20 5.79
CA GLU A 146 -39.77 -2.94 6.22
C GLU A 146 -39.36 -1.72 5.38
N ASP A 147 -38.33 -1.86 4.51
CA ASP A 147 -37.71 -0.77 3.74
C ASP A 147 -38.22 -0.70 2.28
N ALA A 148 -39.24 -1.47 1.97
CA ALA A 148 -39.75 -1.59 0.61
C ALA A 148 -40.18 -0.24 -0.01
N SER A 149 -40.66 0.72 0.82
CA SER A 149 -41.04 2.07 0.39
C SER A 149 -39.79 2.91 0.06
N GLU A 150 -38.77 2.85 0.88
CA GLU A 150 -37.50 3.56 0.74
C GLU A 150 -36.71 3.05 -0.47
N ALA A 151 -36.64 1.73 -0.65
CA ALA A 151 -36.00 1.08 -1.80
C ALA A 151 -36.65 1.50 -3.13
N SER A 152 -37.98 1.78 -3.16
CA SER A 152 -38.69 2.20 -4.35
C SER A 152 -38.27 3.59 -4.86
N LEU A 153 -37.67 4.43 -4.03
CA LEU A 153 -37.27 5.80 -4.37
C LEU A 153 -36.06 5.85 -5.31
N GLY A 154 -35.24 4.81 -5.36
CA GLY A 154 -34.05 4.70 -6.25
C GLY A 154 -32.97 5.76 -6.01
N ILE A 155 -32.93 6.35 -4.81
CA ILE A 155 -31.95 7.34 -4.36
C ILE A 155 -31.03 6.69 -3.31
N SER A 156 -29.79 7.21 -3.18
CA SER A 156 -28.91 6.77 -2.10
C SER A 156 -29.40 7.32 -0.76
N LEU A 157 -29.65 6.43 0.19
CA LEU A 157 -30.08 6.78 1.53
C LEU A 157 -28.99 6.42 2.54
N LEU A 158 -28.85 7.25 3.56
CA LEU A 158 -28.09 6.96 4.77
C LEU A 158 -29.10 6.57 5.84
N GLU A 159 -29.03 5.33 6.26
CA GLU A 159 -29.80 4.79 7.36
C GLU A 159 -29.10 5.06 8.67
N VAL A 160 -29.80 5.60 9.65
CA VAL A 160 -29.22 5.96 10.96
C VAL A 160 -30.13 5.48 12.07
N TYR A 161 -29.58 4.71 12.98
CA TYR A 161 -30.23 4.27 14.22
C TYR A 161 -29.68 5.05 15.40
N SER A 162 -30.56 5.64 16.19
CA SER A 162 -30.22 6.41 17.38
C SER A 162 -31.08 6.02 18.57
N PRO A 163 -30.50 5.64 19.72
CA PRO A 163 -31.25 5.35 20.92
C PRO A 163 -31.96 6.61 21.47
N ILE A 164 -33.19 6.44 21.92
CA ILE A 164 -33.97 7.45 22.63
C ILE A 164 -33.93 7.13 24.13
N HIS A 165 -33.44 8.07 24.92
CA HIS A 165 -33.32 7.89 26.35
C HIS A 165 -34.47 8.55 27.10
N GLU A 166 -34.88 7.92 28.17
CA GLU A 166 -35.77 8.55 29.18
C GLU A 166 -35.01 9.66 29.91
N VAL A 167 -35.61 10.85 29.97
CA VAL A 167 -34.95 12.07 30.45
C VAL A 167 -34.39 11.95 31.85
N PHE A 168 -35.08 11.24 32.76
CA PHE A 168 -34.69 11.18 34.18
C PHE A 168 -33.84 9.96 34.52
N SER A 169 -34.05 8.81 33.88
CA SER A 169 -33.36 7.56 34.21
C SER A 169 -32.17 7.25 33.31
N GLY A 170 -32.13 7.84 32.11
CA GLY A 170 -31.15 7.52 31.06
C GLY A 170 -31.35 6.14 30.43
N ARG A 171 -32.47 5.45 30.78
CA ARG A 171 -32.81 4.15 30.18
C ARG A 171 -33.23 4.34 28.72
N ILE A 172 -32.84 3.43 27.84
CA ILE A 172 -33.32 3.43 26.45
C ILE A 172 -34.78 2.99 26.45
N ILE A 173 -35.67 3.85 25.90
CA ILE A 173 -37.12 3.61 25.86
C ILE A 173 -37.59 3.32 24.44
N ALA A 174 -36.85 3.72 23.44
CA ALA A 174 -37.11 3.49 22.03
C ALA A 174 -35.83 3.65 21.22
N VAL A 175 -35.86 3.29 19.93
CA VAL A 175 -34.83 3.60 18.96
C VAL A 175 -35.47 4.36 17.81
N ALA A 176 -34.88 5.47 17.44
CA ALA A 176 -35.27 6.20 16.23
C ALA A 176 -34.39 5.75 15.06
N GLU A 177 -35.01 5.43 13.96
CA GLU A 177 -34.41 5.11 12.67
C GLU A 177 -34.78 6.21 11.69
N PHE A 178 -33.78 6.71 10.93
CA PHE A 178 -34.00 7.75 9.91
C PHE A 178 -33.32 7.35 8.62
N TYR A 179 -34.00 7.69 7.54
CA TYR A 179 -33.46 7.62 6.19
C TYR A 179 -33.18 9.03 5.70
N GLU A 180 -31.88 9.38 5.71
CA GLU A 180 -31.43 10.68 5.23
C GLU A 180 -30.96 10.56 3.78
N ARG A 181 -31.26 11.59 2.96
CA ARG A 181 -30.75 11.66 1.59
C ARG A 181 -29.25 11.76 1.55
N ALA A 182 -28.60 10.74 0.98
CA ALA A 182 -27.15 10.60 0.97
C ALA A 182 -26.45 11.16 -0.28
N ASP A 183 -27.19 11.70 -1.26
CA ASP A 183 -26.61 12.21 -2.50
C ASP A 183 -25.45 13.19 -2.29
N PRO A 184 -25.53 14.19 -1.39
CA PRO A 184 -24.43 15.11 -1.12
C PRO A 184 -23.23 14.39 -0.49
N LEU A 185 -23.47 13.47 0.46
CA LEU A 185 -22.44 12.66 1.11
C LEU A 185 -21.71 11.78 0.11
N VAL A 186 -22.45 11.08 -0.76
CA VAL A 186 -21.89 10.21 -1.80
C VAL A 186 -21.02 11.02 -2.78
N ALA A 187 -21.46 12.22 -3.16
CA ALA A 187 -20.69 13.11 -4.03
C ALA A 187 -19.37 13.55 -3.36
N GLU A 188 -19.43 13.93 -2.08
CA GLU A 188 -18.27 14.32 -1.29
C GLU A 188 -17.29 13.15 -1.10
N LEU A 189 -17.80 11.98 -0.72
CA LEU A 189 -16.99 10.74 -0.60
C LEU A 189 -16.31 10.36 -1.91
N ARG A 190 -17.01 10.50 -3.05
CA ARG A 190 -16.42 10.24 -4.37
C ARG A 190 -15.29 11.21 -4.68
N SER A 191 -15.45 12.48 -4.34
CA SER A 191 -14.41 13.50 -4.51
C SER A 191 -13.21 13.22 -3.60
N ALA A 192 -13.45 12.95 -2.32
CA ALA A 192 -12.42 12.64 -1.34
C ALA A 192 -11.65 11.36 -1.73
N ARG A 193 -12.36 10.31 -2.16
CA ARG A 193 -11.75 9.06 -2.66
C ARG A 193 -10.85 9.33 -3.86
N ARG A 194 -11.32 10.08 -4.85
CA ARG A 194 -10.52 10.44 -6.05
C ARG A 194 -9.24 11.18 -5.65
N ASN A 195 -9.35 12.20 -4.80
CA ASN A 195 -8.22 12.99 -4.35
C ASN A 195 -7.22 12.13 -3.55
N SER A 196 -7.71 11.26 -2.67
CA SER A 196 -6.88 10.31 -1.93
C SER A 196 -6.09 9.39 -2.87
N TRP A 197 -6.73 8.82 -3.89
CA TRP A 197 -6.05 7.98 -4.88
C TRP A 197 -5.02 8.75 -5.68
N LEU A 198 -5.25 10.03 -6.02
CA LEU A 198 -4.26 10.87 -6.69
C LEU A 198 -3.04 11.12 -5.81
N VAL A 199 -3.24 11.43 -4.53
CA VAL A 199 -2.14 11.66 -3.58
C VAL A 199 -1.34 10.39 -3.34
N VAL A 200 -2.00 9.28 -3.04
CA VAL A 200 -1.33 7.99 -2.82
C VAL A 200 -0.61 7.55 -4.09
N GLY A 201 -1.28 7.60 -5.24
CA GLY A 201 -0.69 7.22 -6.52
C GLY A 201 0.54 8.05 -6.90
N SER A 202 0.48 9.37 -6.72
CA SER A 202 1.62 10.26 -7.00
C SER A 202 2.81 10.00 -6.06
N ALA A 203 2.57 9.75 -4.78
CA ALA A 203 3.61 9.41 -3.82
C ALA A 203 4.32 8.08 -4.16
N PHE A 204 3.55 7.05 -4.50
CA PHE A 204 4.11 5.77 -4.91
C PHE A 204 4.85 5.86 -6.27
N LEU A 205 4.33 6.64 -7.23
CA LEU A 205 4.99 6.88 -8.51
C LEU A 205 6.34 7.59 -8.31
N ALA A 206 6.37 8.66 -7.53
CA ALA A 206 7.60 9.39 -7.22
C ALA A 206 8.64 8.50 -6.54
N SER A 207 8.22 7.70 -5.54
CA SER A 207 9.09 6.73 -4.86
C SER A 207 9.63 5.67 -5.82
N GLY A 208 8.79 5.15 -6.71
CA GLY A 208 9.19 4.18 -7.72
C GLY A 208 10.20 4.73 -8.72
N LEU A 209 10.01 5.97 -9.18
CA LEU A 209 10.96 6.65 -10.07
C LEU A 209 12.31 6.89 -9.39
N LEU A 210 12.32 7.32 -8.14
CA LEU A 210 13.54 7.50 -7.36
C LEU A 210 14.30 6.18 -7.19
N LEU A 211 13.60 5.12 -6.79
CA LEU A 211 14.19 3.78 -6.67
C LEU A 211 14.75 3.28 -8.00
N ALA A 212 14.02 3.42 -9.08
CA ALA A 212 14.49 3.04 -10.42
C ALA A 212 15.74 3.82 -10.82
N GLY A 213 15.81 5.11 -10.52
CA GLY A 213 16.99 5.96 -10.75
C GLY A 213 18.22 5.47 -9.99
N ILE A 214 18.06 5.17 -8.68
CA ILE A 214 19.14 4.65 -7.84
C ILE A 214 19.65 3.29 -8.36
N VAL A 215 18.75 2.38 -8.71
CA VAL A 215 19.10 1.05 -9.23
C VAL A 215 19.83 1.16 -10.57
N GLN A 216 19.38 2.05 -11.46
CA GLN A 216 20.06 2.27 -12.75
C GLN A 216 21.44 2.89 -12.57
N ALA A 217 21.59 3.89 -11.69
CA ALA A 217 22.88 4.52 -11.40
C ALA A 217 23.86 3.50 -10.80
N GLY A 218 23.42 2.71 -9.81
CA GLY A 218 24.22 1.63 -9.21
C GLY A 218 24.63 0.57 -10.25
N GLY A 219 23.71 0.19 -11.14
CA GLY A 219 23.99 -0.76 -12.22
C GLY A 219 25.08 -0.27 -13.18
N ARG A 220 25.09 1.02 -13.53
CA ARG A 220 26.15 1.63 -14.36
C ARG A 220 27.48 1.62 -13.66
N THR A 221 27.53 2.01 -12.40
CA THR A 221 28.77 2.02 -11.61
C THR A 221 29.39 0.61 -11.49
N ILE A 222 28.57 -0.42 -11.26
CA ILE A 222 29.05 -1.82 -11.20
C ILE A 222 29.61 -2.26 -12.55
N GLN A 223 28.99 -1.90 -13.66
CA GLN A 223 29.49 -2.23 -15.00
C GLN A 223 30.82 -1.55 -15.29
N GLU A 224 30.95 -0.26 -14.98
CA GLU A 224 32.23 0.47 -15.13
C GLU A 224 33.34 -0.13 -14.29
N GLN A 225 33.06 -0.50 -13.05
CA GLN A 225 34.04 -1.18 -12.18
C GLN A 225 34.48 -2.54 -12.75
N ARG A 226 33.55 -3.34 -13.25
CA ARG A 226 33.86 -4.61 -13.92
C ARG A 226 34.76 -4.42 -15.15
N GLN A 227 34.46 -3.44 -15.99
CA GLN A 227 35.28 -3.13 -17.16
C GLN A 227 36.70 -2.70 -16.76
N ARG A 228 36.83 -1.82 -15.75
CA ARG A 228 38.16 -1.42 -15.21
C ARG A 228 38.95 -2.59 -14.70
N LEU A 229 38.32 -3.48 -13.91
CA LEU A 229 38.97 -4.68 -13.40
C LEU A 229 39.45 -5.62 -14.53
N GLN A 230 38.61 -5.83 -15.55
CA GLN A 230 38.97 -6.63 -16.72
C GLN A 230 40.19 -6.05 -17.46
N THR A 231 40.21 -4.74 -17.66
CA THR A 231 41.34 -4.05 -18.30
C THR A 231 42.62 -4.16 -17.47
N GLN A 232 42.52 -4.01 -16.15
CA GLN A 232 43.66 -4.15 -15.24
C GLN A 232 44.19 -5.59 -15.24
N LEU A 233 43.34 -6.61 -15.25
CA LEU A 233 43.72 -8.00 -15.36
C LEU A 233 44.46 -8.28 -16.66
N ALA A 234 43.94 -7.87 -17.81
CA ALA A 234 44.56 -8.03 -19.10
C ALA A 234 45.93 -7.32 -19.17
N GLN A 235 46.03 -6.12 -18.59
CA GLN A 235 47.29 -5.40 -18.51
C GLN A 235 48.33 -6.10 -17.63
N SER A 236 47.89 -6.65 -16.49
CA SER A 236 48.73 -7.42 -15.59
C SER A 236 49.23 -8.71 -16.23
N GLU A 237 48.39 -9.42 -16.97
CA GLU A 237 48.79 -10.63 -17.70
C GLU A 237 49.81 -10.31 -18.78
N HIS A 238 49.61 -9.23 -19.57
CA HIS A 238 50.55 -8.80 -20.57
C HIS A 238 51.92 -8.42 -19.97
N LEU A 239 51.94 -7.68 -18.85
CA LEU A 239 53.17 -7.37 -18.12
C LEU A 239 53.88 -8.62 -17.59
N ALA A 240 53.15 -9.60 -17.12
CA ALA A 240 53.70 -10.87 -16.68
C ALA A 240 54.37 -11.64 -17.82
N GLU A 241 53.74 -11.70 -19.00
CA GLU A 241 54.30 -12.31 -20.20
C GLU A 241 55.58 -11.60 -20.65
N GLN A 242 55.60 -10.28 -20.69
CA GLN A 242 56.77 -9.48 -20.99
C GLN A 242 57.90 -9.76 -20.02
N ASN A 243 57.66 -9.83 -18.71
CA ASN A 243 58.64 -10.17 -17.69
C ASN A 243 59.22 -11.55 -17.92
N ILE A 244 58.40 -12.56 -18.23
CA ILE A 244 58.87 -13.92 -18.53
C ILE A 244 59.79 -13.90 -19.78
N ALA A 245 59.40 -13.19 -20.83
CA ALA A 245 60.18 -13.06 -22.05
C ALA A 245 61.53 -12.36 -21.80
N LEU A 246 61.53 -11.27 -21.02
CA LEU A 246 62.77 -10.57 -20.63
C LEU A 246 63.69 -11.47 -19.75
N ARG A 247 63.17 -12.20 -18.80
CA ARG A 247 63.96 -13.17 -17.99
C ARG A 247 64.56 -14.25 -18.85
N ARG A 248 63.85 -14.81 -19.83
CA ARG A 248 64.40 -15.80 -20.75
C ARG A 248 65.56 -15.23 -21.59
N LYS A 249 65.38 -13.97 -22.13
CA LYS A 249 66.43 -13.28 -22.85
C LYS A 249 67.70 -13.05 -21.99
N ALA A 250 67.50 -12.60 -20.74
CA ALA A 250 68.63 -12.39 -19.80
C ALA A 250 69.35 -13.68 -19.47
N ILE A 251 68.63 -14.78 -19.21
CA ILE A 251 69.24 -16.10 -18.98
C ILE A 251 70.06 -16.56 -20.19
N THR A 252 69.47 -16.40 -21.42
CA THR A 252 70.18 -16.78 -22.65
C THR A 252 71.41 -15.92 -22.90
N ALA A 253 71.35 -14.61 -22.62
CA ALA A 253 72.49 -13.72 -22.71
C ALA A 253 73.61 -14.08 -21.70
N ASN A 254 73.28 -14.41 -20.44
CA ASN A 254 74.24 -14.87 -19.44
C ASN A 254 74.91 -16.16 -19.86
N LEU A 255 74.13 -17.14 -20.35
CA LEU A 255 74.74 -18.43 -20.79
C LEU A 255 75.70 -18.20 -21.95
N ARG A 256 75.38 -17.28 -22.92
CA ARG A 256 76.30 -16.96 -24.01
C ARG A 256 77.59 -16.27 -23.50
N ALA A 257 77.42 -15.29 -22.58
CA ALA A 257 78.55 -14.60 -21.99
C ALA A 257 79.45 -15.57 -21.22
N THR A 258 78.88 -16.49 -20.46
CA THR A 258 79.68 -17.54 -19.71
C THR A 258 80.41 -18.45 -20.70
N ALA A 259 79.79 -18.92 -21.75
CA ALA A 259 80.40 -19.75 -22.79
C ALA A 259 81.57 -19.02 -23.52
N GLN A 260 81.37 -17.72 -23.81
CA GLN A 260 82.46 -16.93 -24.39
C GLN A 260 83.62 -16.73 -23.44
N LEU A 261 83.35 -16.52 -22.16
CA LEU A 261 84.37 -16.40 -21.13
C LEU A 261 85.19 -17.70 -21.02
N GLU A 262 84.53 -18.88 -20.95
CA GLU A 262 85.18 -20.16 -20.95
C GLU A 262 86.01 -20.41 -22.21
N GLN A 263 85.54 -20.01 -23.34
CA GLN A 263 86.30 -20.12 -24.61
C GLN A 263 87.51 -19.23 -24.59
N THR A 264 87.37 -17.96 -24.09
CA THR A 264 88.51 -17.03 -23.94
C THR A 264 89.57 -17.58 -22.95
N ILE A 265 89.11 -18.10 -21.80
CA ILE A 265 89.99 -18.71 -20.80
C ILE A 265 90.75 -19.92 -21.39
N ARG A 266 90.08 -20.77 -22.15
CA ARG A 266 90.71 -21.89 -22.87
C ARG A 266 91.75 -21.42 -23.89
N HIS A 267 91.45 -20.36 -24.66
CA HIS A 267 92.34 -19.79 -25.65
C HIS A 267 93.60 -19.22 -24.97
N VAL A 268 93.45 -18.44 -23.93
CA VAL A 268 94.58 -17.90 -23.14
C VAL A 268 95.38 -19.01 -22.46
N GLY A 269 94.68 -20.04 -21.96
CA GLY A 269 95.38 -21.22 -21.40
C GLY A 269 96.18 -21.99 -22.43
N SER A 270 95.69 -22.13 -23.68
CA SER A 270 96.44 -22.76 -24.78
C SER A 270 97.61 -21.89 -25.21
N ASP A 271 97.43 -20.57 -25.34
CA ASP A 271 98.49 -19.62 -25.71
C ASP A 271 99.62 -19.58 -24.67
N LEU A 272 99.25 -19.70 -23.36
CA LEU A 272 100.21 -19.80 -22.27
C LEU A 272 100.97 -21.15 -22.26
N HIS A 273 100.31 -22.24 -22.66
CA HIS A 273 100.92 -23.54 -22.76
C HIS A 273 101.86 -23.65 -23.99
N ASP A 274 101.47 -23.12 -25.13
CA ASP A 274 102.27 -23.27 -26.37
C ASP A 274 103.30 -22.16 -26.59
N GLY A 275 103.17 -20.99 -25.99
CA GLY A 275 104.04 -19.85 -26.15
C GLY A 275 105.35 -19.96 -25.29
N PRO A 276 105.27 -19.92 -23.96
CA PRO A 276 106.49 -19.91 -23.10
C PRO A 276 107.16 -21.22 -22.96
N ALA A 277 106.40 -22.37 -23.04
CA ALA A 277 107.05 -23.70 -22.83
C ALA A 277 107.92 -24.11 -24.04
N GLN A 278 107.63 -23.71 -25.27
CA GLN A 278 108.47 -24.00 -26.41
C GLN A 278 109.75 -23.18 -26.46
N HIS A 279 109.81 -22.03 -25.85
CA HIS A 279 111.05 -21.21 -25.77
C HIS A 279 112.00 -21.64 -24.66
N LEU A 280 111.52 -22.38 -23.62
CA LEU A 280 112.38 -22.88 -22.55
C LEU A 280 113.10 -24.17 -22.86
N PHE A 281 112.70 -24.91 -23.89
CA PHE A 281 113.31 -26.18 -24.28
C PHE A 281 114.30 -26.07 -25.49
N ARG A 282 114.59 -24.84 -25.98
CA ARG A 282 115.52 -24.63 -27.08
C ARG A 282 116.82 -23.94 -26.59
N TRP A 283 117.67 -24.71 -25.80
CA TRP A 283 119.02 -24.36 -25.63
C TRP A 283 119.88 -25.41 -26.32
N PRO A 284 120.79 -25.00 -27.21
CA PRO A 284 121.73 -25.89 -27.86
C PRO A 284 122.94 -26.18 -26.98
N PRO A 285 123.71 -27.22 -27.30
CA PRO A 285 124.78 -27.85 -26.49
C PRO A 285 125.98 -27.01 -26.23
#